data_c99112d4d750942ee389347ee2eeac10
#
_entry.id   c99112d4d750942ee389347ee2eeac10
#
_cell.length_a   1.000
_cell.length_b   1.000
_cell.length_c   1.000
_cell.angle_alpha   90.00
_cell.angle_beta   90.00
_cell.angle_gamma   90.00
#
_symmetry.space_group_name_H-M   'P 1'
#
loop_
_entity.id
_entity.type
_entity.pdbx_description
1 polymer ?
#
loop_
_entity_poly.entity_id
_entity_poly.type
_entity_poly.pdbx_seq_one_letter_code
_entity_poly.pdbx_strand_id
1 'polypeptide(L)'
;VSVNGINGLNGGSMDNSTNGRTKKKKKGTVVSPPKPYKVMRINSESATENPGTQTEQQLTRRALLRDAELTPRDLRRIDPSLLQTNNTPALLVNDQTILVNLGVRVIIRPDHALLFEPDTATARRFLAAVEQRQKNSRREQGLRVSDRSLAYDDGPIRGIELENGHEISGVGSGGSGGSTDADASVDKKSDYDLDETPGGVGGAPIPFELEVVEAALQETTSQLYAKMEFCEERCRQVSKRLQSSINPAVLEELRLTKQSLVELDSRAGAVRQVLLDTLDDDDDITDFTISSTAETEEEKEDEEEEVENLIEYYLQQTETVHSAAEQLLENTRDLEESISVSLSSRRYEVSKLELTLSIATFAAALGALITGIFGMNLRSCLEMSITAFYLTCFLIFSGIGAIFQAIMRYARKQKIL
;
A
#
# COMPACT_ATOMS: atom_id res chain seq x y z
N VAL A 1 -53.76 -2.58 -10.26
CA VAL A 1 -55.12 -2.02 -10.36
C VAL A 1 -54.93 -0.62 -10.90
N SER A 2 -54.98 -0.43 -12.21
CA SER A 2 -56.10 0.03 -13.04
C SER A 2 -56.52 1.47 -12.68
N VAL A 3 -56.77 2.40 -13.52
CA VAL A 3 -57.03 2.53 -14.97
C VAL A 3 -57.49 3.99 -15.23
N ASN A 4 -57.19 4.51 -16.41
CA ASN A 4 -57.97 5.52 -17.20
C ASN A 4 -58.02 6.97 -16.68
N GLY A 5 -58.03 7.94 -17.50
CA GLY A 5 -58.21 8.08 -18.94
C GLY A 5 -58.68 9.46 -19.29
N ILE A 6 -58.36 9.87 -20.51
CA ILE A 6 -59.19 10.46 -21.58
C ILE A 6 -59.56 11.96 -21.51
N ASN A 7 -59.05 12.64 -22.57
CA ASN A 7 -59.69 13.61 -23.47
C ASN A 7 -60.07 15.02 -23.01
N GLY A 8 -59.68 15.96 -23.87
CA GLY A 8 -60.31 17.27 -24.07
C GLY A 8 -59.59 18.10 -25.12
N LEU A 9 -60.05 17.92 -26.40
CA LEU A 9 -59.80 18.77 -27.54
C LEU A 9 -60.58 20.12 -27.39
N ASN A 10 -59.90 21.21 -27.77
CA ASN A 10 -60.48 22.35 -28.50
C ASN A 10 -59.34 23.39 -28.65
N GLY A 11 -58.93 23.86 -29.79
CA GLY A 11 -59.72 24.43 -30.85
C GLY A 11 -59.49 25.93 -30.94
N GLY A 12 -58.65 26.40 -31.91
CA GLY A 12 -58.75 27.67 -32.55
C GLY A 12 -58.06 28.90 -31.95
N SER A 13 -57.02 29.41 -32.58
CA SER A 13 -57.09 30.68 -33.28
C SER A 13 -55.70 31.10 -33.78
N MET A 14 -55.60 31.37 -35.05
CA MET A 14 -54.48 32.08 -35.69
C MET A 14 -54.39 33.50 -35.15
N ASP A 15 -53.23 33.90 -34.66
CA ASP A 15 -52.81 35.29 -34.71
C ASP A 15 -51.35 35.39 -35.15
N ASN A 16 -51.21 35.99 -36.28
CA ASN A 16 -50.03 36.39 -36.98
C ASN A 16 -49.38 37.57 -36.22
N SER A 17 -48.27 37.37 -35.52
CA SER A 17 -47.50 38.47 -34.99
C SER A 17 -46.01 38.19 -35.21
N THR A 18 -45.46 38.89 -36.18
CA THR A 18 -44.03 39.09 -36.43
C THR A 18 -43.33 39.49 -35.15
N ASN A 19 -42.46 38.63 -34.62
CA ASN A 19 -41.60 39.05 -33.52
C ASN A 19 -40.17 38.68 -33.77
N GLY A 20 -39.33 39.72 -33.77
CA GLY A 20 -37.91 39.73 -34.03
C GLY A 20 -37.17 38.75 -33.12
N ARG A 21 -36.47 37.85 -33.76
CA ARG A 21 -35.57 36.88 -33.11
C ARG A 21 -34.31 37.60 -32.63
N THR A 22 -34.35 38.19 -31.44
CA THR A 22 -33.16 38.64 -30.74
C THR A 22 -32.33 37.37 -30.38
N LYS A 23 -31.26 37.16 -31.13
CA LYS A 23 -30.22 36.22 -30.79
C LYS A 23 -29.66 36.56 -29.39
N LYS A 24 -30.13 35.91 -28.34
CA LYS A 24 -29.42 35.86 -27.04
C LYS A 24 -28.00 35.31 -27.30
N LYS A 25 -27.00 36.20 -27.34
CA LYS A 25 -25.60 35.82 -27.21
C LYS A 25 -25.49 34.98 -25.94
N LYS A 26 -25.24 33.67 -26.10
CA LYS A 26 -24.77 32.83 -24.99
C LYS A 26 -23.54 33.53 -24.44
N LYS A 27 -23.64 34.06 -23.19
CA LYS A 27 -22.47 34.45 -22.42
C LYS A 27 -21.54 33.24 -22.43
N GLY A 28 -20.44 33.32 -23.16
CA GLY A 28 -19.38 32.34 -23.09
C GLY A 28 -18.96 32.26 -21.62
N THR A 29 -19.05 31.06 -21.06
CA THR A 29 -18.43 30.72 -19.78
C THR A 29 -16.97 31.12 -19.93
N VAL A 30 -16.56 32.15 -19.22
CA VAL A 30 -15.15 32.55 -19.14
C VAL A 30 -14.45 31.37 -18.44
N VAL A 31 -13.93 30.45 -19.24
CA VAL A 31 -13.03 29.40 -18.72
C VAL A 31 -11.78 30.15 -18.27
N SER A 32 -11.59 30.24 -16.98
CA SER A 32 -10.36 30.77 -16.41
C SER A 32 -9.18 30.05 -17.05
N PRO A 33 -8.12 30.77 -17.44
CA PRO A 33 -6.95 30.13 -18.04
C PRO A 33 -6.44 29.04 -17.08
N PRO A 34 -6.03 27.88 -17.61
CA PRO A 34 -5.49 26.80 -16.78
C PRO A 34 -4.29 27.35 -15.99
N LYS A 35 -4.25 27.04 -14.70
CA LYS A 35 -3.14 27.46 -13.82
C LYS A 35 -1.84 26.89 -14.38
N PRO A 36 -0.73 27.66 -14.33
CA PRO A 36 0.57 27.14 -14.75
C PRO A 36 1.01 26.04 -13.77
N TYR A 37 1.74 25.05 -14.29
CA TYR A 37 2.36 24.02 -13.48
C TYR A 37 3.61 24.58 -12.80
N LYS A 38 3.76 24.26 -11.50
CA LYS A 38 4.99 24.51 -10.76
C LYS A 38 5.90 23.30 -10.97
N VAL A 39 7.02 23.49 -11.64
CA VAL A 39 7.97 22.43 -11.94
C VAL A 39 9.37 22.83 -11.48
N MET A 40 10.16 21.84 -11.06
CA MET A 40 11.59 21.98 -10.84
C MET A 40 12.31 21.42 -12.05
N ARG A 41 13.11 22.24 -12.71
CA ARG A 41 13.99 21.82 -13.78
C ARG A 41 15.33 21.39 -13.16
N ILE A 42 15.76 20.18 -13.47
CA ILE A 42 17.02 19.57 -13.07
C ILE A 42 17.84 19.43 -14.36
N ASN A 43 18.91 20.14 -14.49
CA ASN A 43 19.75 20.06 -15.68
C ASN A 43 20.78 18.94 -15.55
N SER A 44 21.01 18.23 -16.66
CA SER A 44 22.13 17.31 -16.81
C SER A 44 23.46 18.05 -16.71
N GLU A 45 24.54 17.35 -16.43
CA GLU A 45 25.92 17.90 -16.49
C GLU A 45 26.37 18.22 -17.90
N SER A 46 25.81 17.51 -18.89
CA SER A 46 26.02 17.76 -20.32
C SER A 46 25.20 18.93 -20.86
N ALA A 47 24.28 19.50 -20.03
CA ALA A 47 23.41 20.58 -20.49
C ALA A 47 24.20 21.84 -20.89
N THR A 48 23.80 22.46 -22.00
CA THR A 48 24.42 23.68 -22.53
C THR A 48 24.17 24.89 -21.62
N GLU A 49 23.04 24.89 -20.87
CA GLU A 49 22.65 25.97 -19.95
C GLU A 49 22.70 25.50 -18.50
N ASN A 50 23.59 26.09 -17.71
CA ASN A 50 23.70 25.86 -16.25
C ASN A 50 23.77 24.37 -15.88
N PRO A 51 24.83 23.64 -16.21
CA PRO A 51 24.96 22.20 -15.98
C PRO A 51 24.82 21.86 -14.49
N GLY A 52 24.06 20.76 -14.20
CA GLY A 52 23.89 20.25 -12.85
C GLY A 52 23.15 21.17 -11.88
N THR A 53 22.34 22.14 -12.36
CA THR A 53 21.59 23.08 -11.51
C THR A 53 20.12 22.74 -11.46
N GLN A 54 19.50 23.06 -10.29
CA GLN A 54 18.06 22.93 -10.07
C GLN A 54 17.42 24.32 -10.11
N THR A 55 16.43 24.53 -10.96
CA THR A 55 15.72 25.80 -11.10
C THR A 55 14.20 25.61 -11.05
N GLU A 56 13.54 26.39 -10.19
CA GLU A 56 12.08 26.39 -10.13
C GLU A 56 11.49 27.24 -11.25
N GLN A 57 10.52 26.67 -11.99
CA GLN A 57 9.87 27.33 -13.10
C GLN A 57 8.36 27.14 -13.06
N GLN A 58 7.63 28.08 -13.67
CA GLN A 58 6.20 27.95 -13.89
C GLN A 58 5.94 27.80 -15.39
N LEU A 59 5.50 26.61 -15.78
CA LEU A 59 5.24 26.27 -17.17
C LEU A 59 3.75 26.20 -17.45
N THR A 60 3.31 26.78 -18.56
CA THR A 60 1.96 26.57 -19.07
C THR A 60 1.88 25.23 -19.79
N ARG A 61 0.68 24.62 -19.82
CA ARG A 61 0.44 23.36 -20.52
C ARG A 61 0.99 23.36 -21.97
N ARG A 62 0.85 24.48 -22.68
CA ARG A 62 1.35 24.58 -24.07
C ARG A 62 2.86 24.68 -24.15
N ALA A 63 3.50 25.34 -23.19
CA ALA A 63 4.95 25.41 -23.09
C ALA A 63 5.53 24.02 -22.81
N LEU A 64 4.94 23.31 -21.84
CA LEU A 64 5.34 21.95 -21.46
C LEU A 64 5.26 20.96 -22.64
N LEU A 65 4.13 20.94 -23.37
CA LEU A 65 3.95 20.06 -24.54
C LEU A 65 4.95 20.34 -25.65
N ARG A 66 5.42 21.58 -25.77
CA ARG A 66 6.42 21.96 -26.79
C ARG A 66 7.84 21.70 -26.32
N ASP A 67 8.12 21.94 -25.04
CA ASP A 67 9.43 21.75 -24.42
C ASP A 67 9.79 20.26 -24.35
N ALA A 68 8.84 19.44 -23.97
CA ALA A 68 9.01 18.00 -23.81
C ALA A 68 8.60 17.17 -25.05
N GLU A 69 8.19 17.80 -26.15
CA GLU A 69 7.73 17.16 -27.41
C GLU A 69 6.61 16.12 -27.23
N LEU A 70 5.81 16.29 -26.18
CA LEU A 70 4.78 15.34 -25.77
C LEU A 70 3.46 15.53 -26.51
N THR A 71 2.73 14.41 -26.67
CA THR A 71 1.34 14.50 -27.11
C THR A 71 0.42 14.92 -25.95
N PRO A 72 -0.73 15.56 -26.25
CA PRO A 72 -1.71 15.89 -25.20
C PRO A 72 -2.29 14.66 -24.48
N ARG A 73 -2.10 13.46 -25.02
CA ARG A 73 -2.52 12.19 -24.44
C ARG A 73 -1.56 11.75 -23.33
N ASP A 74 -0.26 11.85 -23.60
CA ASP A 74 0.81 11.45 -22.69
C ASP A 74 0.84 12.38 -21.46
N LEU A 75 0.70 13.69 -21.69
CA LEU A 75 0.62 14.64 -20.61
C LEU A 75 -0.53 14.34 -19.61
N ARG A 76 -1.65 13.72 -20.05
CA ARG A 76 -2.74 13.35 -19.14
C ARG A 76 -2.32 12.32 -18.11
N ARG A 77 -1.33 11.48 -18.40
CA ARG A 77 -0.84 10.44 -17.50
C ARG A 77 -0.01 11.00 -16.34
N ILE A 78 0.56 12.20 -16.54
CA ILE A 78 1.42 12.86 -15.56
C ILE A 78 0.81 14.14 -14.97
N ASP A 79 -0.30 14.64 -15.52
CA ASP A 79 -0.93 15.91 -15.12
C ASP A 79 -1.42 15.87 -13.67
N PRO A 80 -0.83 16.64 -12.74
CA PRO A 80 -1.22 16.65 -11.34
C PRO A 80 -2.64 17.21 -11.11
N SER A 81 -3.20 17.98 -12.06
CA SER A 81 -4.57 18.48 -11.95
C SER A 81 -5.63 17.37 -12.08
N LEU A 82 -5.26 16.21 -12.59
CA LEU A 82 -6.12 15.03 -12.79
C LEU A 82 -5.92 13.94 -11.71
N LEU A 83 -5.35 14.29 -10.57
CA LEU A 83 -5.02 13.39 -9.45
C LEU A 83 -6.12 12.41 -9.05
N GLN A 84 -7.39 12.82 -9.11
CA GLN A 84 -8.52 11.95 -8.74
C GLN A 84 -8.85 10.87 -9.77
N THR A 85 -8.45 11.07 -11.02
CA THR A 85 -8.77 10.18 -12.16
C THR A 85 -7.55 9.41 -12.67
N ASN A 86 -6.34 9.82 -12.32
CA ASN A 86 -5.11 9.32 -12.94
C ASN A 86 -4.02 9.03 -11.90
N ASN A 87 -4.36 8.23 -10.89
CA ASN A 87 -3.39 7.80 -9.87
C ASN A 87 -2.76 6.43 -10.21
N THR A 88 -2.93 5.97 -11.46
CA THR A 88 -2.28 4.74 -11.93
C THR A 88 -0.80 5.01 -12.16
N PRO A 89 0.10 4.17 -11.65
CA PRO A 89 1.51 4.22 -11.99
C PRO A 89 1.68 4.12 -13.51
N ALA A 90 2.68 4.80 -14.04
CA ALA A 90 3.04 4.72 -15.45
C ALA A 90 4.53 5.02 -15.62
N LEU A 91 5.18 4.22 -16.43
CA LEU A 91 6.49 4.41 -16.96
C LEU A 91 6.34 4.30 -18.48
N LEU A 92 6.68 5.34 -19.20
CA LEU A 92 6.51 5.40 -20.65
C LEU A 92 7.76 5.97 -21.26
N VAL A 93 8.25 5.28 -22.22
CA VAL A 93 9.43 5.65 -22.96
C VAL A 93 9.02 6.02 -24.39
N ASN A 94 9.56 7.09 -24.91
CA ASN A 94 9.43 7.52 -26.28
C ASN A 94 10.81 7.95 -26.75
N ASP A 95 11.05 7.99 -28.05
CA ASP A 95 12.34 8.27 -28.72
C ASP A 95 13.22 9.35 -28.05
N GLN A 96 12.66 10.33 -27.37
CA GLN A 96 13.39 11.44 -26.76
C GLN A 96 12.94 11.83 -25.35
N THR A 97 12.02 11.08 -24.74
CA THR A 97 11.41 11.49 -23.47
C THR A 97 10.94 10.30 -22.68
N ILE A 98 11.37 10.20 -21.42
CA ILE A 98 10.84 9.22 -20.47
C ILE A 98 9.85 9.92 -19.53
N LEU A 99 8.67 9.35 -19.40
CA LEU A 99 7.61 9.81 -18.50
C LEU A 99 7.50 8.88 -17.30
N VAL A 100 7.78 9.40 -16.11
CA VAL A 100 7.70 8.65 -14.87
C VAL A 100 6.55 9.18 -14.00
N ASN A 101 5.61 8.31 -13.66
CA ASN A 101 4.54 8.55 -12.69
C ASN A 101 4.41 7.35 -11.74
N LEU A 102 5.36 7.15 -10.85
CA LEU A 102 5.42 6.01 -9.94
C LEU A 102 5.21 6.40 -8.46
N GLY A 103 5.29 7.65 -8.15
CA GLY A 103 5.19 8.22 -6.79
C GLY A 103 5.71 9.65 -6.80
N VAL A 104 6.68 9.88 -7.65
CA VAL A 104 7.10 11.19 -8.19
C VAL A 104 6.61 11.30 -9.63
N ARG A 105 6.42 12.51 -10.10
CA ARG A 105 6.03 12.80 -11.48
C ARG A 105 7.15 13.57 -12.15
N VAL A 106 7.80 12.91 -13.07
CA VAL A 106 8.98 13.47 -13.76
C VAL A 106 8.85 13.25 -15.26
N ILE A 107 9.23 14.24 -16.02
CA ILE A 107 9.50 14.14 -17.46
C ILE A 107 11.00 14.25 -17.63
N ILE A 108 11.61 13.26 -18.23
CA ILE A 108 13.07 13.16 -18.39
C ILE A 108 13.42 13.31 -19.86
N ARG A 109 14.43 14.11 -20.14
CA ARG A 109 15.06 14.29 -21.44
C ARG A 109 16.58 14.16 -21.31
N PRO A 110 17.32 14.02 -22.40
CA PRO A 110 18.79 13.87 -22.34
C PRO A 110 19.51 15.02 -21.62
N ASP A 111 19.00 16.24 -21.76
CA ASP A 111 19.62 17.46 -21.25
C ASP A 111 19.03 17.95 -19.91
N HIS A 112 17.81 17.55 -19.57
CA HIS A 112 17.16 17.97 -18.32
C HIS A 112 15.97 17.10 -17.92
N ALA A 113 15.60 17.13 -16.63
CA ALA A 113 14.39 16.55 -16.11
C ALA A 113 13.46 17.62 -15.52
N LEU A 114 12.15 17.44 -15.68
CA LEU A 114 11.09 18.33 -15.16
C LEU A 114 10.29 17.60 -14.10
N LEU A 115 10.51 17.95 -12.84
CA LEU A 115 9.79 17.39 -11.68
C LEU A 115 8.55 18.24 -11.37
N PHE A 116 7.39 17.61 -11.31
CA PHE A 116 6.14 18.26 -10.88
C PHE A 116 6.01 18.32 -9.37
N GLU A 117 5.30 19.34 -8.87
CA GLU A 117 4.98 19.51 -7.44
C GLU A 117 6.20 19.41 -6.52
N PRO A 118 7.24 20.25 -6.72
CA PRO A 118 8.52 20.14 -6.00
C PRO A 118 8.41 20.37 -4.49
N ASP A 119 7.29 20.92 -4.01
CA ASP A 119 7.06 21.25 -2.59
C ASP A 119 6.72 20.01 -1.74
N THR A 120 6.39 18.89 -2.36
CA THR A 120 6.02 17.65 -1.65
C THR A 120 7.22 17.02 -0.94
N ALA A 121 6.98 16.33 0.18
CA ALA A 121 8.04 15.64 0.91
C ALA A 121 8.75 14.59 0.05
N THR A 122 7.99 13.88 -0.78
CA THR A 122 8.47 12.91 -1.77
C THR A 122 9.40 13.56 -2.78
N ALA A 123 8.96 14.67 -3.40
CA ALA A 123 9.75 15.40 -4.38
C ALA A 123 11.10 15.90 -3.80
N ARG A 124 11.11 16.34 -2.54
CA ARG A 124 12.36 16.76 -1.88
C ARG A 124 13.33 15.61 -1.65
N ARG A 125 12.84 14.42 -1.25
CA ARG A 125 13.69 13.23 -1.11
C ARG A 125 14.24 12.79 -2.45
N PHE A 126 13.39 12.76 -3.47
CA PHE A 126 13.80 12.49 -4.84
C PHE A 126 14.89 13.47 -5.32
N LEU A 127 14.69 14.78 -5.14
CA LEU A 127 15.71 15.79 -5.51
C LEU A 127 17.04 15.57 -4.79
N ALA A 128 16.99 15.24 -3.49
CA ALA A 128 18.20 14.93 -2.73
C ALA A 128 18.91 13.66 -3.26
N ALA A 129 18.14 12.63 -3.64
CA ALA A 129 18.69 11.41 -4.23
C ALA A 129 19.36 11.68 -5.57
N VAL A 130 18.72 12.42 -6.48
CA VAL A 130 19.31 12.82 -7.77
C VAL A 130 20.58 13.64 -7.57
N GLU A 131 20.56 14.63 -6.67
CA GLU A 131 21.75 15.46 -6.38
C GLU A 131 22.91 14.62 -5.81
N GLN A 132 22.62 13.64 -4.99
CA GLN A 132 23.65 12.74 -4.45
C GLN A 132 24.26 11.85 -5.54
N ARG A 133 23.44 11.28 -6.44
CA ARG A 133 23.90 10.49 -7.58
C ARG A 133 24.77 11.32 -8.52
N GLN A 134 24.32 12.48 -8.93
CA GLN A 134 25.12 13.40 -9.74
C GLN A 134 26.47 13.75 -9.10
N LYS A 135 26.51 13.94 -7.78
CA LYS A 135 27.77 14.18 -7.06
C LYS A 135 28.68 12.96 -7.06
N ASN A 136 28.13 11.76 -6.96
CA ASN A 136 28.89 10.51 -7.00
C ASN A 136 29.45 10.28 -8.41
N SER A 137 28.64 10.45 -9.44
CA SER A 137 29.04 10.35 -10.85
C SER A 137 30.20 11.31 -11.17
N ARG A 138 30.12 12.55 -10.70
CA ARG A 138 31.25 13.52 -10.80
C ARG A 138 32.54 13.04 -10.14
N ARG A 139 32.44 12.43 -8.97
CA ARG A 139 33.60 11.92 -8.25
C ARG A 139 34.26 10.77 -9.02
N GLU A 140 33.48 9.87 -9.56
CA GLU A 140 33.95 8.73 -10.35
C GLU A 140 34.62 9.18 -11.66
N GLN A 141 34.01 10.13 -12.38
CA GLN A 141 34.61 10.73 -13.55
C GLN A 141 35.93 11.44 -13.22
N GLY A 142 35.98 12.18 -12.12
CA GLY A 142 37.19 12.84 -11.64
C GLY A 142 38.33 11.87 -11.31
N LEU A 143 38.01 10.73 -10.71
CA LEU A 143 38.95 9.64 -10.39
C LEU A 143 39.51 9.00 -11.69
N ARG A 144 38.64 8.70 -12.67
CA ARG A 144 39.04 8.11 -13.96
C ARG A 144 39.96 9.03 -14.78
N VAL A 145 39.68 10.34 -14.76
CA VAL A 145 40.56 11.34 -15.43
C VAL A 145 41.92 11.39 -14.73
N SER A 146 41.96 11.28 -13.40
CA SER A 146 43.22 11.21 -12.63
C SER A 146 44.03 9.96 -12.96
N ASP A 147 43.40 8.79 -13.05
CA ASP A 147 44.06 7.52 -13.38
C ASP A 147 44.58 7.51 -14.81
N ARG A 148 43.82 8.04 -15.78
CA ARG A 148 44.32 8.22 -17.18
C ARG A 148 45.51 9.17 -17.24
N SER A 149 45.55 10.22 -16.44
CA SER A 149 46.68 11.16 -16.39
C SER A 149 47.94 10.51 -15.81
N LEU A 150 47.81 9.57 -14.90
CA LEU A 150 48.91 8.80 -14.31
C LEU A 150 49.43 7.70 -15.26
N ALA A 151 48.59 7.18 -16.15
CA ALA A 151 48.96 6.13 -17.12
C ALA A 151 49.75 6.69 -18.32
N TYR A 152 49.81 8.00 -18.54
CA TYR A 152 50.53 8.65 -19.68
C TYR A 152 51.95 9.16 -19.31
N ASP A 153 52.42 8.97 -18.06
CA ASP A 153 53.78 9.32 -17.68
C ASP A 153 54.69 8.06 -17.67
N ASP A 154 54.79 7.41 -18.80
CA ASP A 154 55.71 6.30 -19.05
C ASP A 154 57.12 6.85 -19.39
N GLY A 155 57.77 7.45 -18.38
CA GLY A 155 59.20 7.70 -18.35
C GLY A 155 59.95 6.39 -18.04
N PRO A 156 61.15 6.16 -18.63
CA PRO A 156 61.83 4.88 -18.58
C PRO A 156 62.18 4.46 -17.14
N ILE A 157 61.65 3.34 -16.72
CA ILE A 157 61.94 2.71 -15.40
C ILE A 157 63.42 2.35 -15.33
N ARG A 158 64.21 3.12 -14.55
CA ARG A 158 65.49 2.67 -14.04
C ARG A 158 65.27 1.61 -12.99
N GLY A 159 65.84 0.41 -13.22
CA GLY A 159 65.79 -0.73 -12.33
C GLY A 159 66.31 -0.39 -10.94
N ILE A 160 65.54 -0.80 -9.95
CA ILE A 160 65.96 -0.94 -8.56
C ILE A 160 65.91 -2.44 -8.22
N GLU A 161 67.10 -2.97 -7.93
CA GLU A 161 67.31 -4.33 -7.50
C GLU A 161 66.60 -4.62 -6.17
N LEU A 162 65.93 -5.78 -6.12
CA LEU A 162 65.32 -6.35 -4.93
C LEU A 162 66.37 -7.13 -4.12
N GLU A 163 66.66 -6.69 -2.92
CA GLU A 163 67.38 -7.49 -1.93
C GLU A 163 66.48 -7.90 -0.79
N ASN A 164 66.25 -9.22 -0.74
CA ASN A 164 66.08 -10.13 0.39
C ASN A 164 65.13 -9.82 1.60
N GLY A 165 64.06 -10.59 1.73
CA GLY A 165 63.95 -11.66 2.73
C GLY A 165 63.44 -11.25 4.10
N HIS A 166 62.26 -11.72 4.44
CA HIS A 166 62.05 -12.44 5.71
C HIS A 166 60.74 -13.22 5.75
N GLU A 167 60.86 -14.55 5.86
CA GLU A 167 59.78 -15.44 6.31
C GLU A 167 59.51 -15.21 7.80
N ILE A 168 58.23 -15.25 8.24
CA ILE A 168 57.85 -15.80 9.51
C ILE A 168 56.51 -16.50 9.42
N SER A 169 56.58 -17.82 9.56
CA SER A 169 55.48 -18.75 9.82
C SER A 169 55.03 -18.71 11.29
N GLY A 170 53.77 -19.13 11.56
CA GLY A 170 53.27 -19.45 12.90
C GLY A 170 51.75 -19.58 12.95
N VAL A 171 51.16 -20.68 12.67
CA VAL A 171 50.65 -21.85 13.41
C VAL A 171 50.15 -21.59 14.85
N GLY A 172 48.89 -22.04 15.09
CA GLY A 172 48.31 -22.27 16.42
C GLY A 172 46.79 -22.09 16.41
N SER A 173 45.94 -23.04 16.15
CA SER A 173 45.43 -24.20 16.87
C SER A 173 44.81 -23.91 18.26
N GLY A 174 43.50 -24.22 18.39
CA GLY A 174 42.97 -24.95 19.53
C GLY A 174 41.95 -24.29 20.44
N GLY A 175 40.77 -24.96 20.58
CA GLY A 175 40.11 -25.17 21.87
C GLY A 175 38.74 -24.54 22.06
N SER A 176 37.65 -25.27 21.79
CA SER A 176 36.80 -26.05 22.71
C SER A 176 36.04 -25.28 23.82
N GLY A 177 34.69 -25.32 23.73
CA GLY A 177 33.84 -25.69 24.86
C GLY A 177 33.08 -24.59 25.58
N GLY A 178 31.74 -24.74 25.66
CA GLY A 178 30.98 -24.15 26.74
C GLY A 178 29.56 -23.69 26.33
N SER A 179 28.60 -24.60 26.47
CA SER A 179 27.16 -24.33 26.50
C SER A 179 26.79 -23.50 27.73
N THR A 180 25.94 -22.49 27.56
CA THR A 180 24.94 -22.09 28.57
C THR A 180 23.78 -21.36 27.89
N ASP A 181 22.57 -21.88 28.16
CA ASP A 181 21.28 -21.29 27.85
C ASP A 181 21.14 -19.89 28.43
N ALA A 182 20.70 -18.95 27.63
CA ALA A 182 20.09 -17.71 28.11
C ALA A 182 19.12 -17.18 27.04
N ASP A 183 17.87 -17.24 27.42
CA ASP A 183 16.73 -16.53 26.93
C ASP A 183 17.10 -15.10 26.49
N ALA A 184 17.09 -14.83 25.18
CA ALA A 184 17.26 -13.51 24.64
C ALA A 184 16.11 -13.23 23.66
N SER A 185 15.16 -12.45 24.17
CA SER A 185 14.21 -11.70 23.35
C SER A 185 14.97 -10.98 22.24
N VAL A 186 14.90 -11.55 21.05
CA VAL A 186 15.46 -10.95 19.83
C VAL A 186 14.52 -9.82 19.41
N ASP A 187 14.85 -8.60 19.81
CA ASP A 187 14.51 -7.41 19.07
C ASP A 187 15.14 -7.53 17.67
N LYS A 188 14.40 -8.10 16.74
CA LYS A 188 14.72 -7.98 15.32
C LYS A 188 14.39 -6.54 14.89
N LYS A 189 15.36 -5.66 15.11
CA LYS A 189 15.53 -4.46 14.34
C LYS A 189 15.84 -4.95 12.92
N SER A 190 14.88 -4.89 12.04
CA SER A 190 15.06 -5.17 10.62
C SER A 190 15.89 -4.02 10.05
N ASP A 191 17.20 -4.18 10.07
CA ASP A 191 18.11 -3.45 9.20
C ASP A 191 17.89 -4.00 7.79
N TYR A 192 16.91 -3.44 7.08
CA TYR A 192 16.94 -3.46 5.63
C TYR A 192 17.92 -2.36 5.23
N ASP A 193 19.18 -2.74 5.10
CA ASP A 193 20.19 -1.89 4.47
C ASP A 193 19.78 -1.68 2.99
N LEU A 194 19.03 -0.61 2.76
CA LEU A 194 18.67 -0.11 1.41
C LEU A 194 19.86 0.57 0.71
N ASP A 195 21.08 0.34 1.21
CA ASP A 195 22.30 1.05 0.75
C ASP A 195 23.14 0.24 -0.26
N GLU A 196 22.72 -0.99 -0.60
CA GLU A 196 23.30 -1.70 -1.74
C GLU A 196 22.54 -1.34 -3.02
N THR A 197 22.81 -0.14 -3.54
CA THR A 197 22.59 0.11 -4.97
C THR A 197 23.50 -0.84 -5.74
N PRO A 198 23.04 -1.47 -6.82
CA PRO A 198 23.92 -2.24 -7.71
C PRO A 198 24.98 -1.28 -8.27
N GLY A 199 26.10 -1.16 -7.55
CA GLY A 199 27.23 -0.35 -7.97
C GLY A 199 27.81 -0.97 -9.23
N GLY A 200 27.75 -0.27 -10.33
CA GLY A 200 28.31 -0.68 -11.60
C GLY A 200 29.76 -1.11 -11.44
N VAL A 201 30.01 -2.37 -11.71
CA VAL A 201 31.37 -2.93 -11.79
C VAL A 201 31.99 -2.40 -13.07
N GLY A 202 32.72 -1.27 -12.99
CA GLY A 202 33.68 -0.87 -14.03
C GLY A 202 33.13 -0.39 -15.37
N GLY A 203 31.82 -0.13 -15.49
CA GLY A 203 31.13 0.30 -16.71
C GLY A 203 31.35 1.77 -17.11
N ALA A 204 30.78 2.16 -18.23
CA ALA A 204 30.69 3.55 -18.69
C ALA A 204 29.97 4.43 -17.66
N PRO A 205 30.10 5.76 -17.66
CA PRO A 205 29.34 6.61 -16.77
C PRO A 205 27.85 6.44 -17.06
N ILE A 206 27.06 6.15 -16.01
CA ILE A 206 25.60 5.96 -16.13
C ILE A 206 24.98 7.20 -16.76
N PRO A 207 24.15 7.07 -17.81
CA PRO A 207 23.47 8.19 -18.44
C PRO A 207 22.58 8.96 -17.45
N PHE A 208 22.45 10.27 -17.63
CA PHE A 208 21.66 11.14 -16.74
C PHE A 208 20.21 10.68 -16.60
N GLU A 209 19.60 10.23 -17.68
CA GLU A 209 18.23 9.72 -17.70
C GLU A 209 18.06 8.50 -16.78
N LEU A 210 19.00 7.57 -16.78
CA LEU A 210 18.98 6.40 -15.92
C LEU A 210 19.20 6.77 -14.44
N GLU A 211 20.09 7.71 -14.14
CA GLU A 211 20.26 8.23 -12.76
C GLU A 211 18.94 8.80 -12.21
N VAL A 212 18.18 9.52 -13.06
CA VAL A 212 16.89 10.10 -12.65
C VAL A 212 15.80 9.05 -12.53
N VAL A 213 15.73 8.07 -13.44
CA VAL A 213 14.81 6.93 -13.38
C VAL A 213 15.07 6.11 -12.13
N GLU A 214 16.33 5.76 -11.89
CA GLU A 214 16.74 5.01 -10.70
C GLU A 214 16.38 5.74 -9.41
N ALA A 215 16.60 7.05 -9.32
CA ALA A 215 16.18 7.85 -8.17
C ALA A 215 14.64 7.82 -7.97
N ALA A 216 13.86 7.82 -9.06
CA ALA A 216 12.42 7.73 -8.99
C ALA A 216 11.93 6.35 -8.53
N LEU A 217 12.55 5.28 -9.00
CA LEU A 217 12.29 3.91 -8.59
C LEU A 217 12.66 3.70 -7.10
N GLN A 218 13.83 4.17 -6.69
CA GLN A 218 14.27 4.12 -5.29
C GLN A 218 13.31 4.84 -4.34
N GLU A 219 12.89 6.06 -4.67
CA GLU A 219 11.93 6.80 -3.83
C GLU A 219 10.57 6.07 -3.79
N THR A 220 10.14 5.48 -4.90
CA THR A 220 8.88 4.73 -4.98
C THR A 220 8.92 3.48 -4.12
N THR A 221 9.95 2.65 -4.24
CA THR A 221 10.13 1.44 -3.44
C THR A 221 10.31 1.76 -1.97
N SER A 222 11.09 2.80 -1.63
CA SER A 222 11.23 3.28 -0.25
C SER A 222 9.89 3.66 0.39
N GLN A 223 9.00 4.33 -0.37
CA GLN A 223 7.65 4.64 0.11
C GLN A 223 6.78 3.40 0.32
N LEU A 224 6.88 2.42 -0.57
CA LEU A 224 6.15 1.15 -0.45
C LEU A 224 6.62 0.39 0.79
N TYR A 225 7.93 0.28 1.03
CA TYR A 225 8.49 -0.35 2.23
C TYR A 225 8.08 0.37 3.52
N ALA A 226 8.18 1.69 3.57
CA ALA A 226 7.77 2.47 4.74
C ALA A 226 6.28 2.30 5.06
N LYS A 227 5.42 2.21 4.02
CA LYS A 227 3.99 1.99 4.19
C LYS A 227 3.70 0.54 4.63
N MET A 228 4.47 -0.43 4.12
CA MET A 228 4.37 -1.84 4.53
C MET A 228 4.73 -2.01 6.02
N GLU A 229 5.87 -1.46 6.46
CA GLU A 229 6.29 -1.49 7.87
C GLU A 229 5.23 -0.88 8.79
N PHE A 230 4.69 0.28 8.40
CA PHE A 230 3.59 0.90 9.13
C PHE A 230 2.35 -0.01 9.22
N CYS A 231 1.93 -0.65 8.13
CA CYS A 231 0.78 -1.56 8.11
C CYS A 231 1.05 -2.81 8.95
N GLU A 232 2.24 -3.39 8.88
CA GLU A 232 2.65 -4.55 9.67
C GLU A 232 2.57 -4.27 11.17
N GLU A 233 3.15 -3.15 11.62
CA GLU A 233 3.08 -2.75 13.02
C GLU A 233 1.64 -2.51 13.49
N ARG A 234 0.81 -1.89 12.65
CA ARG A 234 -0.63 -1.71 12.94
C ARG A 234 -1.36 -3.05 13.05
N CYS A 235 -1.13 -3.97 12.12
CA CYS A 235 -1.70 -5.32 12.17
C CYS A 235 -1.30 -6.05 13.44
N ARG A 236 -0.02 -5.98 13.83
CA ARG A 236 0.50 -6.59 15.05
C ARG A 236 -0.15 -6.01 16.31
N GLN A 237 -0.31 -4.70 16.39
CA GLN A 237 -0.96 -4.03 17.52
C GLN A 237 -2.44 -4.39 17.64
N VAL A 238 -3.17 -4.38 16.51
CA VAL A 238 -4.59 -4.74 16.46
C VAL A 238 -4.79 -6.20 16.84
N SER A 239 -3.95 -7.11 16.33
CA SER A 239 -3.98 -8.53 16.66
C SER A 239 -3.81 -8.78 18.18
N LYS A 240 -2.82 -8.12 18.81
CA LYS A 240 -2.60 -8.21 20.27
C LYS A 240 -3.81 -7.72 21.08
N ARG A 241 -4.42 -6.60 20.65
CA ARG A 241 -5.61 -6.05 21.34
C ARG A 241 -6.83 -6.96 21.18
N LEU A 242 -7.03 -7.56 20.02
CA LEU A 242 -8.12 -8.50 19.76
C LEU A 242 -8.04 -9.75 20.62
N GLN A 243 -6.83 -10.25 20.88
CA GLN A 243 -6.62 -11.38 21.80
C GLN A 243 -7.03 -11.05 23.24
N SER A 244 -6.89 -9.81 23.67
CA SER A 244 -7.25 -9.38 25.03
C SER A 244 -8.73 -9.05 25.18
N SER A 245 -9.33 -8.37 24.21
CA SER A 245 -10.75 -8.00 24.25
C SER A 245 -11.31 -7.66 22.88
N ILE A 246 -12.43 -8.26 22.53
CA ILE A 246 -13.17 -7.91 21.30
C ILE A 246 -14.05 -6.71 21.61
N ASN A 247 -13.62 -5.53 21.20
CA ASN A 247 -14.31 -4.25 21.39
C ASN A 247 -14.67 -3.64 20.01
N PRO A 248 -15.82 -2.97 19.84
CA PRO A 248 -16.18 -2.31 18.59
C PRO A 248 -15.11 -1.33 18.05
N ALA A 249 -14.41 -0.62 18.96
CA ALA A 249 -13.33 0.29 18.57
C ALA A 249 -12.14 -0.44 17.92
N VAL A 250 -11.76 -1.61 18.42
CA VAL A 250 -10.68 -2.43 17.88
C VAL A 250 -11.07 -3.06 16.54
N LEU A 251 -12.35 -3.41 16.37
CA LEU A 251 -12.88 -3.90 15.09
C LEU A 251 -12.85 -2.81 14.01
N GLU A 252 -13.16 -1.56 14.38
CA GLU A 252 -13.04 -0.43 13.46
C GLU A 252 -11.57 -0.15 13.09
N GLU A 253 -10.65 -0.26 14.05
CA GLU A 253 -9.22 -0.14 13.80
C GLU A 253 -8.73 -1.25 12.85
N LEU A 254 -9.19 -2.49 13.00
CA LEU A 254 -8.92 -3.60 12.09
C LEU A 254 -9.40 -3.28 10.67
N ARG A 255 -10.63 -2.76 10.54
CA ARG A 255 -11.20 -2.37 9.25
C ARG A 255 -10.37 -1.30 8.54
N LEU A 256 -9.95 -0.25 9.28
CA LEU A 256 -9.10 0.83 8.73
C LEU A 256 -7.71 0.32 8.34
N THR A 257 -7.14 -0.57 9.14
CA THR A 257 -5.85 -1.20 8.84
C THR A 257 -5.93 -2.04 7.57
N LYS A 258 -6.98 -2.86 7.45
CA LYS A 258 -7.24 -3.64 6.22
C LYS A 258 -7.41 -2.75 5.00
N GLN A 259 -8.12 -1.63 5.13
CA GLN A 259 -8.29 -0.68 4.02
C GLN A 259 -6.95 -0.08 3.57
N SER A 260 -6.07 0.30 4.52
CA SER A 260 -4.73 0.80 4.21
C SER A 260 -3.85 -0.28 3.55
N LEU A 261 -4.03 -1.52 3.96
CA LEU A 261 -3.30 -2.66 3.41
C LEU A 261 -3.75 -2.99 1.98
N VAL A 262 -5.06 -2.96 1.69
CA VAL A 262 -5.60 -3.11 0.33
C VAL A 262 -5.09 -2.00 -0.60
N GLU A 263 -4.98 -0.77 -0.08
CA GLU A 263 -4.42 0.35 -0.86
C GLU A 263 -2.92 0.14 -1.17
N LEU A 264 -2.15 -0.38 -0.19
CA LEU A 264 -0.74 -0.72 -0.38
C LEU A 264 -0.57 -1.82 -1.41
N ASP A 265 -1.31 -2.91 -1.26
CA ASP A 265 -1.31 -4.07 -2.15
C ASP A 265 -1.64 -3.68 -3.59
N SER A 266 -2.73 -2.94 -3.78
CA SER A 266 -3.13 -2.43 -5.10
C SER A 266 -2.07 -1.52 -5.72
N ARG A 267 -1.39 -0.69 -4.92
CA ARG A 267 -0.35 0.20 -5.41
C ARG A 267 0.94 -0.55 -5.76
N ALA A 268 1.38 -1.47 -4.90
CA ALA A 268 2.54 -2.30 -5.16
C ALA A 268 2.32 -3.18 -6.41
N GLY A 269 1.15 -3.82 -6.52
CA GLY A 269 0.78 -4.60 -7.69
C GLY A 269 0.73 -3.78 -8.98
N ALA A 270 0.25 -2.53 -8.91
CA ALA A 270 0.24 -1.65 -10.08
C ALA A 270 1.64 -1.19 -10.50
N VAL A 271 2.55 -0.91 -9.55
CA VAL A 271 3.96 -0.59 -9.86
C VAL A 271 4.65 -1.81 -10.45
N ARG A 272 4.48 -2.99 -9.81
CA ARG A 272 4.99 -4.26 -10.31
C ARG A 272 4.57 -4.52 -11.77
N GLN A 273 3.28 -4.30 -12.08
CA GLN A 273 2.77 -4.52 -13.43
C GLN A 273 3.43 -3.58 -14.45
N VAL A 274 3.62 -2.31 -14.10
CA VAL A 274 4.30 -1.35 -14.99
C VAL A 274 5.74 -1.76 -15.26
N LEU A 275 6.47 -2.24 -14.24
CA LEU A 275 7.85 -2.69 -14.41
C LEU A 275 7.94 -3.97 -15.26
N LEU A 276 6.97 -4.90 -15.08
CA LEU A 276 6.86 -6.09 -15.93
C LEU A 276 6.53 -5.71 -17.38
N ASP A 277 5.55 -4.84 -17.59
CA ASP A 277 5.17 -4.41 -18.94
C ASP A 277 6.37 -3.75 -19.67
N THR A 278 7.23 -3.02 -18.93
CA THR A 278 8.44 -2.41 -19.49
C THR A 278 9.53 -3.46 -19.80
N LEU A 279 9.67 -4.52 -18.99
CA LEU A 279 10.63 -5.62 -19.26
C LEU A 279 10.17 -6.55 -20.38
N ASP A 280 8.85 -6.65 -20.62
CA ASP A 280 8.29 -7.49 -21.67
C ASP A 280 8.39 -6.85 -23.08
N ASP A 281 8.73 -5.57 -23.17
CA ASP A 281 8.85 -4.82 -24.42
C ASP A 281 10.31 -4.43 -24.70
N ASP A 282 10.99 -5.17 -25.55
CA ASP A 282 12.39 -4.95 -25.92
C ASP A 282 12.59 -3.56 -26.57
N ASP A 283 11.57 -3.04 -27.27
CA ASP A 283 11.62 -1.71 -27.88
C ASP A 283 11.67 -0.62 -26.80
N ASP A 284 10.90 -0.80 -25.69
CA ASP A 284 10.91 0.12 -24.54
C ASP A 284 12.30 0.13 -23.85
N ILE A 285 12.98 -1.01 -23.72
CA ILE A 285 14.32 -1.11 -23.09
C ILE A 285 15.35 -0.35 -23.94
N THR A 286 15.37 -0.56 -25.23
CA THR A 286 16.24 0.17 -26.17
C THR A 286 15.99 1.68 -26.11
N ASP A 287 14.73 2.10 -26.01
CA ASP A 287 14.32 3.51 -25.96
C ASP A 287 14.73 4.19 -24.63
N PHE A 288 15.09 3.45 -23.56
CA PHE A 288 15.60 4.06 -22.31
C PHE A 288 16.95 4.74 -22.47
N THR A 289 17.76 4.31 -23.42
CA THR A 289 19.09 4.87 -23.67
C THR A 289 19.04 6.06 -24.64
N ILE A 290 18.23 7.09 -24.27
CA ILE A 290 17.95 8.28 -25.09
C ILE A 290 19.23 9.04 -25.49
N SER A 291 20.26 9.06 -24.65
CA SER A 291 21.53 9.75 -24.87
C SER A 291 22.68 8.81 -25.27
N SER A 292 22.35 7.58 -25.70
CA SER A 292 23.34 6.60 -26.08
C SER A 292 24.30 7.19 -27.16
N THR A 293 25.58 7.00 -26.94
CA THR A 293 26.65 7.32 -27.87
C THR A 293 27.38 6.06 -28.36
N ALA A 294 26.77 4.89 -28.12
CA ALA A 294 27.34 3.61 -28.50
C ALA A 294 27.57 3.54 -30.02
N GLU A 295 28.79 3.28 -30.42
CA GLU A 295 29.19 3.16 -31.83
C GLU A 295 29.15 1.70 -32.31
N THR A 296 29.15 0.73 -31.37
CA THR A 296 29.16 -0.71 -31.66
C THR A 296 27.90 -1.35 -31.13
N GLU A 297 27.47 -2.46 -31.77
CA GLU A 297 26.31 -3.25 -31.28
C GLU A 297 26.57 -3.89 -29.90
N GLU A 298 27.85 -4.27 -29.63
CA GLU A 298 28.24 -4.80 -28.30
C GLU A 298 28.06 -3.75 -27.20
N GLU A 299 28.39 -2.48 -27.44
CA GLU A 299 28.15 -1.40 -26.45
C GLU A 299 26.67 -1.11 -26.23
N LYS A 300 25.81 -1.29 -27.22
CA LYS A 300 24.35 -1.16 -27.07
C LYS A 300 23.77 -2.29 -26.27
N GLU A 301 24.19 -3.52 -26.54
CA GLU A 301 23.78 -4.71 -25.77
C GLU A 301 24.16 -4.53 -24.29
N ASP A 302 25.36 -4.00 -24.00
CA ASP A 302 25.79 -3.73 -22.63
C ASP A 302 24.92 -2.64 -21.94
N GLU A 303 24.55 -1.57 -22.66
CA GLU A 303 23.66 -0.51 -22.15
C GLU A 303 22.24 -1.04 -21.91
N GLU A 304 21.69 -1.87 -22.78
CA GLU A 304 20.38 -2.51 -22.65
C GLU A 304 20.37 -3.46 -21.45
N GLU A 305 21.42 -4.28 -21.27
CA GLU A 305 21.56 -5.16 -20.12
C GLU A 305 21.62 -4.37 -18.79
N GLU A 306 22.24 -3.19 -18.77
CA GLU A 306 22.27 -2.32 -17.57
C GLU A 306 20.87 -1.81 -17.21
N VAL A 307 20.05 -1.40 -18.20
CA VAL A 307 18.66 -0.97 -18.03
C VAL A 307 17.80 -2.14 -17.53
N GLU A 308 17.91 -3.31 -18.16
CA GLU A 308 17.17 -4.51 -17.77
C GLU A 308 17.48 -4.90 -16.32
N ASN A 309 18.75 -5.00 -15.96
CA ASN A 309 19.20 -5.30 -14.60
C ASN A 309 18.68 -4.29 -13.58
N LEU A 310 18.64 -3.00 -13.93
CA LEU A 310 18.11 -1.95 -13.08
C LEU A 310 16.61 -2.15 -12.82
N ILE A 311 15.82 -2.37 -13.88
CA ILE A 311 14.38 -2.54 -13.77
C ILE A 311 14.05 -3.84 -13.03
N GLU A 312 14.76 -4.94 -13.32
CA GLU A 312 14.58 -6.23 -12.65
C GLU A 312 14.84 -6.14 -11.14
N TYR A 313 15.90 -5.43 -10.73
CA TYR A 313 16.19 -5.20 -9.31
C TYR A 313 15.03 -4.52 -8.59
N TYR A 314 14.46 -3.45 -9.15
CA TYR A 314 13.33 -2.76 -8.54
C TYR A 314 12.01 -3.52 -8.67
N LEU A 315 11.85 -4.33 -9.70
CA LEU A 315 10.74 -5.27 -9.84
C LEU A 315 10.76 -6.28 -8.69
N GLN A 316 11.90 -6.92 -8.42
CA GLN A 316 12.05 -7.88 -7.33
C GLN A 316 11.74 -7.25 -5.97
N GLN A 317 12.19 -6.03 -5.72
CA GLN A 317 11.87 -5.30 -4.49
C GLN A 317 10.37 -5.01 -4.37
N THR A 318 9.74 -4.56 -5.45
CA THR A 318 8.31 -4.27 -5.48
C THR A 318 7.48 -5.54 -5.30
N GLU A 319 7.89 -6.65 -5.90
CA GLU A 319 7.26 -7.96 -5.74
C GLU A 319 7.35 -8.47 -4.30
N THR A 320 8.48 -8.24 -3.64
CA THR A 320 8.65 -8.56 -2.22
C THR A 320 7.62 -7.81 -1.36
N VAL A 321 7.43 -6.52 -1.60
CA VAL A 321 6.43 -5.71 -0.87
C VAL A 321 5.00 -6.16 -1.19
N HIS A 322 4.70 -6.45 -2.47
CA HIS A 322 3.40 -6.93 -2.89
C HIS A 322 3.05 -8.27 -2.24
N SER A 323 3.95 -9.24 -2.30
CA SER A 323 3.79 -10.56 -1.67
C SER A 323 3.61 -10.45 -0.15
N ALA A 324 4.38 -9.60 0.52
CA ALA A 324 4.24 -9.34 1.96
C ALA A 324 2.88 -8.68 2.29
N ALA A 325 2.39 -7.77 1.45
CA ALA A 325 1.09 -7.15 1.60
C ALA A 325 -0.06 -8.15 1.43
N GLU A 326 0.01 -9.03 0.42
CA GLU A 326 -0.93 -10.14 0.24
C GLU A 326 -0.97 -11.07 1.45
N GLN A 327 0.19 -11.44 1.98
CA GLN A 327 0.28 -12.29 3.18
C GLN A 327 -0.35 -11.61 4.41
N LEU A 328 -0.11 -10.31 4.60
CA LEU A 328 -0.73 -9.55 5.67
C LEU A 328 -2.26 -9.43 5.49
N LEU A 329 -2.74 -9.30 4.26
CA LEU A 329 -4.17 -9.29 3.95
C LEU A 329 -4.82 -10.63 4.29
N GLU A 330 -4.20 -11.75 3.95
CA GLU A 330 -4.70 -13.07 4.28
C GLU A 330 -4.72 -13.29 5.81
N ASN A 331 -3.63 -12.94 6.51
CA ASN A 331 -3.58 -12.98 7.97
C ASN A 331 -4.69 -12.12 8.61
N THR A 332 -4.98 -10.96 8.04
CA THR A 332 -6.05 -10.07 8.51
C THR A 332 -7.43 -10.69 8.28
N ARG A 333 -7.61 -11.38 7.16
CA ARG A 333 -8.83 -12.12 6.84
C ARG A 333 -9.06 -13.27 7.81
N ASP A 334 -8.03 -14.06 8.11
CA ASP A 334 -8.07 -15.14 9.08
C ASP A 334 -8.45 -14.62 10.49
N LEU A 335 -7.92 -13.46 10.87
CA LEU A 335 -8.33 -12.78 12.11
C LEU A 335 -9.81 -12.41 12.10
N GLU A 336 -10.34 -11.84 11.02
CA GLU A 336 -11.77 -11.52 10.88
C GLU A 336 -12.65 -12.76 11.01
N GLU A 337 -12.26 -13.87 10.38
CA GLU A 337 -12.98 -15.14 10.47
C GLU A 337 -12.95 -15.70 11.89
N SER A 338 -11.79 -15.72 12.53
CA SER A 338 -11.63 -16.15 13.92
C SER A 338 -12.49 -15.32 14.89
N ILE A 339 -12.56 -14.00 14.71
CA ILE A 339 -13.43 -13.11 15.47
C ILE A 339 -14.90 -13.45 15.23
N SER A 340 -15.31 -13.67 13.99
CA SER A 340 -16.68 -14.05 13.64
C SER A 340 -17.11 -15.33 14.33
N VAL A 341 -16.25 -16.34 14.33
CA VAL A 341 -16.47 -17.60 15.04
C VAL A 341 -16.56 -17.38 16.55
N SER A 342 -15.66 -16.59 17.13
CA SER A 342 -15.67 -16.25 18.56
C SER A 342 -16.95 -15.51 18.99
N LEU A 343 -17.38 -14.53 18.19
CA LEU A 343 -18.62 -13.80 18.43
C LEU A 343 -19.86 -14.71 18.33
N SER A 344 -19.87 -15.60 17.34
CA SER A 344 -20.93 -16.60 17.16
C SER A 344 -20.99 -17.56 18.34
N SER A 345 -19.85 -18.02 18.86
CA SER A 345 -19.76 -18.86 20.06
C SER A 345 -20.31 -18.14 21.30
N ARG A 346 -19.92 -16.89 21.53
CA ARG A 346 -20.45 -16.08 22.64
C ARG A 346 -21.94 -15.84 22.51
N ARG A 347 -22.47 -15.60 21.31
CA ARG A 347 -23.90 -15.48 21.07
C ARG A 347 -24.64 -16.78 21.46
N TYR A 348 -24.08 -17.92 21.10
CA TYR A 348 -24.59 -19.22 21.45
C TYR A 348 -24.64 -19.44 23.00
N GLU A 349 -23.57 -19.06 23.71
CA GLU A 349 -23.52 -19.13 25.19
C GLU A 349 -24.59 -18.26 25.84
N VAL A 350 -24.76 -17.01 25.35
CA VAL A 350 -25.81 -16.10 25.83
C VAL A 350 -27.21 -16.70 25.58
N SER A 351 -27.46 -17.21 24.37
CA SER A 351 -28.74 -17.86 24.02
C SER A 351 -29.02 -19.08 24.89
N LYS A 352 -28.00 -19.86 25.21
CA LYS A 352 -28.08 -20.99 26.14
C LYS A 352 -28.45 -20.55 27.55
N LEU A 353 -27.85 -19.47 28.06
CA LEU A 353 -28.23 -18.89 29.37
C LEU A 353 -29.66 -18.37 29.35
N GLU A 354 -30.08 -17.66 28.31
CA GLU A 354 -31.43 -17.14 28.13
C GLU A 354 -32.47 -18.28 28.14
N LEU A 355 -32.23 -19.34 27.41
CA LEU A 355 -33.09 -20.52 27.38
C LEU A 355 -33.16 -21.19 28.77
N THR A 356 -32.03 -21.34 29.43
CA THR A 356 -31.98 -21.92 30.79
C THR A 356 -32.76 -21.08 31.78
N LEU A 357 -32.63 -19.76 31.73
CA LEU A 357 -33.37 -18.82 32.58
C LEU A 357 -34.89 -18.87 32.28
N SER A 358 -35.24 -18.93 30.99
CA SER A 358 -36.65 -19.06 30.57
C SER A 358 -37.31 -20.35 31.10
N ILE A 359 -36.59 -21.48 31.03
CA ILE A 359 -37.07 -22.76 31.61
C ILE A 359 -37.24 -22.66 33.12
N ALA A 360 -36.28 -22.03 33.81
CA ALA A 360 -36.36 -21.83 35.27
C ALA A 360 -37.56 -20.94 35.65
N THR A 361 -37.77 -19.84 34.92
CA THR A 361 -38.88 -18.91 35.12
C THR A 361 -40.22 -19.60 34.86
N PHE A 362 -40.32 -20.42 33.81
CA PHE A 362 -41.51 -21.20 33.52
C PHE A 362 -41.83 -22.18 34.65
N ALA A 363 -40.85 -22.93 35.14
CA ALA A 363 -41.03 -23.86 36.25
C ALA A 363 -41.45 -23.14 37.55
N ALA A 364 -40.87 -21.97 37.85
CA ALA A 364 -41.25 -21.14 38.98
C ALA A 364 -42.67 -20.58 38.86
N ALA A 365 -43.10 -20.17 37.66
CA ALA A 365 -44.44 -19.68 37.38
C ALA A 365 -45.50 -20.76 37.59
N LEU A 366 -45.21 -22.00 37.21
CA LEU A 366 -46.10 -23.14 37.53
C LEU A 366 -46.21 -23.36 39.02
N GLY A 367 -45.12 -23.26 39.77
CA GLY A 367 -45.15 -23.33 41.24
C GLY A 367 -45.94 -22.19 41.83
N ALA A 368 -45.80 -20.96 41.35
CA ALA A 368 -46.57 -19.80 41.79
C ALA A 368 -48.09 -19.98 41.51
N LEU A 369 -48.44 -20.55 40.36
CA LEU A 369 -49.84 -20.87 40.03
C LEU A 369 -50.45 -21.85 41.05
N ILE A 370 -49.70 -22.91 41.35
CA ILE A 370 -50.20 -23.93 42.35
C ILE A 370 -50.33 -23.29 43.72
N THR A 371 -49.34 -22.54 44.19
CA THR A 371 -49.46 -21.85 45.52
C THR A 371 -50.55 -20.82 45.52
N GLY A 372 -50.82 -20.12 44.39
CA GLY A 372 -51.93 -19.19 44.24
C GLY A 372 -53.33 -19.89 44.42
N ILE A 373 -53.50 -21.08 43.83
CA ILE A 373 -54.71 -21.86 43.97
C ILE A 373 -54.95 -22.25 45.43
N PHE A 374 -53.90 -22.71 46.14
CA PHE A 374 -54.02 -23.03 47.58
C PHE A 374 -54.21 -21.80 48.49
N GLY A 375 -53.80 -20.61 48.02
CA GLY A 375 -54.02 -19.32 48.68
C GLY A 375 -55.43 -18.76 48.52
N MET A 376 -56.27 -19.39 47.70
CA MET A 376 -57.67 -18.99 47.56
C MET A 376 -58.50 -19.46 48.82
N ASN A 377 -59.46 -18.64 49.21
CA ASN A 377 -60.31 -18.87 50.38
C ASN A 377 -61.37 -19.99 50.13
N LEU A 378 -60.91 -21.15 49.66
CA LEU A 378 -61.71 -22.34 49.41
C LEU A 378 -61.47 -23.35 50.54
N ARG A 379 -62.52 -23.94 51.10
CA ARG A 379 -62.41 -25.03 52.07
C ARG A 379 -61.64 -26.20 51.44
N SER A 380 -60.34 -26.27 51.67
CA SER A 380 -59.54 -27.45 51.40
C SER A 380 -59.43 -28.22 52.72
N CYS A 381 -59.83 -29.45 52.81
CA CYS A 381 -59.79 -30.25 54.04
C CYS A 381 -58.39 -30.33 54.72
N LEU A 382 -57.40 -29.55 54.30
CA LEU A 382 -56.01 -29.53 54.74
C LEU A 382 -55.67 -28.38 55.72
N GLU A 383 -56.59 -27.46 56.00
CA GLU A 383 -56.38 -26.21 56.75
C GLU A 383 -55.94 -26.39 58.21
N MET A 384 -56.37 -27.50 58.88
CA MET A 384 -56.08 -27.72 60.27
C MET A 384 -54.85 -28.59 60.56
N SER A 385 -54.12 -29.04 59.54
CA SER A 385 -52.95 -29.93 59.68
C SER A 385 -51.62 -29.26 59.33
N ILE A 386 -50.80 -29.05 60.35
CA ILE A 386 -49.42 -28.50 60.16
C ILE A 386 -48.56 -29.43 59.28
N THR A 387 -48.74 -30.73 59.44
CA THR A 387 -48.03 -31.75 58.64
C THR A 387 -48.40 -31.69 57.18
N ALA A 388 -49.65 -31.43 56.83
CA ALA A 388 -50.13 -31.29 55.48
C ALA A 388 -49.51 -30.03 54.80
N PHE A 389 -49.36 -28.95 55.58
CA PHE A 389 -48.67 -27.72 55.03
C PHE A 389 -47.26 -28.01 54.62
N TYR A 390 -46.44 -28.61 55.49
CA TYR A 390 -45.01 -28.89 55.10
C TYR A 390 -44.91 -29.90 53.96
N LEU A 391 -45.79 -30.89 53.91
CA LEU A 391 -45.85 -31.86 52.82
C LEU A 391 -46.20 -31.19 51.50
N THR A 392 -47.17 -30.29 51.47
CA THR A 392 -47.54 -29.54 50.25
C THR A 392 -46.42 -28.64 49.75
N CYS A 393 -45.78 -27.92 50.69
CA CYS A 393 -44.62 -27.12 50.35
C CYS A 393 -43.50 -27.99 49.73
N PHE A 394 -43.17 -29.12 50.33
CA PHE A 394 -42.18 -30.06 49.84
C PHE A 394 -42.50 -30.58 48.39
N LEU A 395 -43.80 -30.97 48.21
CA LEU A 395 -44.27 -31.44 46.91
C LEU A 395 -44.19 -30.37 45.83
N ILE A 396 -44.49 -29.10 46.12
CA ILE A 396 -44.39 -27.98 45.17
C ILE A 396 -42.93 -27.75 44.79
N PHE A 397 -42.02 -27.65 45.76
CA PHE A 397 -40.58 -27.44 45.44
C PHE A 397 -40.00 -28.64 44.71
N SER A 398 -40.30 -29.85 45.07
CA SER A 398 -39.91 -31.09 44.43
C SER A 398 -40.47 -31.16 43.00
N GLY A 399 -41.72 -30.78 42.80
CA GLY A 399 -42.39 -30.72 41.51
C GLY A 399 -41.75 -29.68 40.55
N ILE A 400 -41.48 -28.47 41.06
CA ILE A 400 -40.76 -27.44 40.30
C ILE A 400 -39.41 -27.97 39.85
N GLY A 401 -38.63 -28.57 40.76
CA GLY A 401 -37.33 -29.16 40.45
C GLY A 401 -37.42 -30.30 39.43
N ALA A 402 -38.43 -31.17 39.56
CA ALA A 402 -38.64 -32.25 38.60
C ALA A 402 -39.01 -31.76 37.21
N ILE A 403 -39.87 -30.75 37.10
CA ILE A 403 -40.27 -30.12 35.82
C ILE A 403 -39.05 -29.45 35.18
N PHE A 404 -38.30 -28.67 35.94
CA PHE A 404 -37.07 -28.05 35.47
C PHE A 404 -36.09 -29.09 34.92
N GLN A 405 -35.80 -30.15 35.67
CA GLN A 405 -34.90 -31.22 35.24
C GLN A 405 -35.44 -31.98 34.01
N ALA A 406 -36.72 -32.22 33.91
CA ALA A 406 -37.34 -32.91 32.77
C ALA A 406 -37.16 -32.08 31.48
N ILE A 407 -37.45 -30.78 31.53
CA ILE A 407 -37.29 -29.88 30.39
C ILE A 407 -35.82 -29.74 30.02
N MET A 408 -34.94 -29.60 31.02
CA MET A 408 -33.49 -29.52 30.77
C MET A 408 -32.94 -30.82 30.15
N ARG A 409 -33.39 -32.00 30.58
CA ARG A 409 -33.00 -33.26 29.95
C ARG A 409 -33.50 -33.36 28.51
N TYR A 410 -34.75 -32.90 28.27
CA TYR A 410 -35.33 -32.87 26.92
C TYR A 410 -34.53 -31.92 26.02
N ALA A 411 -34.22 -30.70 26.47
CA ALA A 411 -33.42 -29.72 25.71
C ALA A 411 -32.01 -30.24 25.36
N ARG A 412 -31.35 -30.90 26.33
CA ARG A 412 -30.04 -31.54 26.08
C ARG A 412 -30.16 -32.73 25.11
N LYS A 413 -31.22 -33.55 25.17
CA LYS A 413 -31.42 -34.65 24.23
C LYS A 413 -31.62 -34.17 22.78
N GLN A 414 -32.27 -33.01 22.62
CA GLN A 414 -32.46 -32.35 21.31
C GLN A 414 -31.24 -31.57 20.83
N LYS A 415 -30.11 -31.60 21.56
CA LYS A 415 -28.88 -30.80 21.26
C LYS A 415 -29.15 -29.30 21.12
N ILE A 416 -30.17 -28.77 21.79
CA ILE A 416 -30.46 -27.33 21.82
C ILE A 416 -29.64 -26.64 22.91
N LEU A 417 -29.15 -27.40 23.89
CA LEU A 417 -28.35 -26.93 25.03
C LEU A 417 -27.00 -27.67 25.09
#